data_7231e4d13c16998c0726aaf1b18a496f
#
_entry.id   7231e4d13c16998c0726aaf1b18a496f
#
_cell.length_a   1.000
_cell.length_b   1.000
_cell.length_c   1.000
_cell.angle_alpha   90.00
_cell.angle_beta   90.00
_cell.angle_gamma   90.00
#
_symmetry.space_group_name_H-M   'P 1'
#
loop_
_entity.id
_entity.type
_entity.pdbx_description
1 polymer ?
#
loop_
_entity_poly.entity_id
_entity_poly.type
_entity_poly.pdbx_seq_one_letter_code
_entity_poly.pdbx_strand_id
1 'polypeptide(L)' 'MKKYISVPNETKRDLRTIFHCTKEMVWMALNFKSDSDLAKKIRKLALDKGGVVFDESKQVFKIIE' A
#
# COMPACT_ATOMS: atom_id res chain seq x y z
N MET A 1 -8.88 13.11 2.52
CA MET A 1 -7.78 12.51 3.25
C MET A 1 -7.19 11.37 2.47
N LYS A 2 -5.88 11.34 2.36
CA LYS A 2 -5.20 10.30 1.62
C LYS A 2 -4.40 9.40 2.54
N LYS A 3 -4.57 8.12 2.33
CA LYS A 3 -3.81 7.12 3.03
C LYS A 3 -3.30 6.13 1.99
N TYR A 4 -2.03 5.81 2.06
CA TYR A 4 -1.45 4.89 1.10
C TYR A 4 -0.20 4.24 1.69
N ILE A 5 0.20 3.13 1.06
CA ILE A 5 1.41 2.42 1.45
C ILE A 5 2.47 2.68 0.38
N SER A 6 3.59 3.24 0.80
CA SER A 6 4.70 3.52 -0.11
C SER A 6 5.65 2.34 -0.16
N VAL A 7 5.91 1.85 -1.35
CA VAL A 7 6.87 0.76 -1.57
C VAL A 7 7.68 1.05 -2.83
N PRO A 8 8.90 0.53 -2.93
CA PRO A 8 9.69 0.72 -4.15
C PRO A 8 9.09 -0.08 -5.31
N ASN A 9 9.50 0.28 -6.53
CA ASN A 9 8.97 -0.37 -7.72
C ASN A 9 9.25 -1.87 -7.73
N GLU A 10 10.37 -2.30 -7.18
CA GLU A 10 10.69 -3.72 -7.10
C GLU A 10 9.65 -4.47 -6.28
N THR A 11 9.24 -3.90 -5.16
CA THR A 11 8.23 -4.53 -4.32
C THR A 11 6.89 -4.59 -5.05
N LYS A 12 6.53 -3.55 -5.79
CA LYS A 12 5.30 -3.57 -6.57
C LYS A 12 5.31 -4.70 -7.60
N ARG A 13 6.44 -4.89 -8.25
CA ARG A 13 6.60 -5.97 -9.23
C ARG A 13 6.48 -7.33 -8.55
N ASP A 14 7.08 -7.49 -7.38
CA ASP A 14 7.00 -8.73 -6.63
C ASP A 14 5.56 -9.04 -6.24
N LEU A 15 4.82 -8.04 -5.80
CA LEU A 15 3.42 -8.23 -5.43
C LEU A 15 2.59 -8.71 -6.61
N ARG A 16 2.83 -8.14 -7.79
CA ARG A 16 2.12 -8.59 -8.99
C ARG A 16 2.43 -10.04 -9.33
N THR A 17 3.68 -10.41 -9.18
CA THR A 17 4.12 -11.77 -9.48
C THR A 17 3.58 -12.77 -8.46
N ILE A 18 3.69 -12.43 -7.19
CA ILE A 18 3.26 -13.33 -6.11
C ILE A 18 1.76 -13.59 -6.17
N PHE A 19 0.98 -12.55 -6.41
CA PHE A 19 -0.48 -12.68 -6.40
C PHE A 19 -1.09 -12.85 -7.79
N HIS A 20 -0.27 -12.87 -8.84
CA HIS A 20 -0.75 -13.01 -10.22
C HIS A 20 -1.81 -11.98 -10.56
N CYS A 21 -1.58 -10.73 -10.18
CA CYS A 21 -2.54 -9.67 -10.40
C CYS A 21 -1.95 -8.55 -11.25
N THR A 22 -2.81 -7.63 -11.67
CA THR A 22 -2.40 -6.53 -12.52
C THR A 22 -1.75 -5.42 -11.72
N LYS A 23 -1.03 -4.55 -12.42
CA LYS A 23 -0.44 -3.36 -11.85
C LYS A 23 -1.51 -2.47 -11.18
N GLU A 24 -2.66 -2.34 -11.83
CA GLU A 24 -3.76 -1.53 -11.29
C GLU A 24 -4.27 -2.09 -9.97
N MET A 25 -4.37 -3.40 -9.88
CA MET A 25 -4.83 -4.05 -8.66
C MET A 25 -3.89 -3.75 -7.49
N VAL A 26 -2.59 -3.84 -7.73
CA VAL A 26 -1.60 -3.52 -6.70
C VAL A 26 -1.73 -2.06 -6.30
N TRP A 27 -1.86 -1.17 -7.26
CA TRP A 27 -2.01 0.25 -6.98
C TRP A 27 -3.25 0.54 -6.13
N MET A 28 -4.38 -0.05 -6.51
CA MET A 28 -5.62 0.14 -5.76
C MET A 28 -5.51 -0.39 -4.34
N ALA A 29 -4.87 -1.54 -4.17
CA ALA A 29 -4.69 -2.10 -2.84
C ALA A 29 -3.81 -1.21 -1.97
N LEU A 30 -2.71 -0.71 -2.52
CA LEU A 30 -1.80 0.14 -1.76
C LEU A 30 -2.38 1.51 -1.43
N ASN A 31 -3.32 1.98 -2.23
CA ASN A 31 -3.97 3.27 -2.00
C ASN A 31 -5.29 3.14 -1.25
N PHE A 32 -5.60 1.97 -0.72
CA PHE A 32 -6.82 1.71 0.03
C PHE A 32 -8.09 1.99 -0.76
N LYS A 33 -8.01 1.78 -2.08
CA LYS A 33 -9.18 1.96 -2.95
C LYS A 33 -9.95 0.67 -3.17
N SER A 34 -9.41 -0.45 -2.72
CA SER A 34 -10.05 -1.74 -2.80
C SER A 34 -9.97 -2.43 -1.45
N ASP A 35 -11.04 -3.12 -1.08
CA ASP A 35 -11.14 -3.81 0.21
C ASP A 35 -11.34 -5.31 0.05
N SER A 36 -11.05 -5.86 -1.11
CA SER A 36 -11.14 -7.29 -1.33
C SER A 36 -10.11 -8.03 -0.48
N ASP A 37 -10.30 -9.34 -0.32
CA ASP A 37 -9.35 -10.17 0.41
C ASP A 37 -7.97 -10.09 -0.23
N LEU A 38 -7.92 -10.07 -1.55
CA LEU A 38 -6.65 -9.95 -2.26
C LEU A 38 -5.96 -8.62 -1.92
N ALA A 39 -6.73 -7.53 -1.89
CA ALA A 39 -6.17 -6.23 -1.56
C ALA A 39 -5.58 -6.22 -0.14
N LYS A 40 -6.27 -6.86 0.80
CA LYS A 40 -5.78 -6.95 2.17
C LYS A 40 -4.48 -7.74 2.24
N LYS A 41 -4.39 -8.83 1.49
CA LYS A 41 -3.16 -9.63 1.43
C LYS A 41 -2.01 -8.85 0.81
N ILE A 42 -2.30 -8.10 -0.23
CA ILE A 42 -1.29 -7.26 -0.88
C ILE A 42 -0.74 -6.24 0.11
N ARG A 43 -1.63 -5.56 0.83
CA ARG A 43 -1.21 -4.57 1.82
C ARG A 43 -0.34 -5.19 2.91
N LYS A 44 -0.75 -6.34 3.41
CA LYS A 44 0.01 -7.01 4.47
C LYS A 44 1.42 -7.36 4.01
N LEU A 45 1.53 -7.95 2.83
CA LEU A 45 2.84 -8.34 2.31
C LEU A 45 3.68 -7.11 1.98
N ALA A 46 3.07 -6.05 1.49
CA ALA A 46 3.78 -4.82 1.21
C ALA A 46 4.44 -4.27 2.48
N LEU A 47 3.72 -4.28 3.58
CA LEU A 47 4.27 -3.82 4.85
C LEU A 47 5.38 -4.75 5.35
N ASP A 48 5.21 -6.06 5.16
CA ASP A 48 6.24 -7.03 5.55
C ASP A 48 7.54 -6.83 4.76
N LYS A 49 7.43 -6.32 3.53
CA LYS A 49 8.60 -6.07 2.69
C LYS A 49 9.19 -4.67 2.90
N GLY A 50 8.81 -4.00 3.95
CA GLY A 50 9.38 -2.70 4.28
C GLY A 50 8.57 -1.52 3.81
N GLY A 51 7.32 -1.74 3.40
CA GLY A 51 6.45 -0.64 3.02
C GLY A 51 6.13 0.27 4.20
N VAL A 52 5.87 1.53 3.92
CA VAL A 52 5.56 2.52 4.93
C VAL A 52 4.18 3.10 4.65
N VAL A 53 3.36 3.17 5.70
CA VAL A 53 2.04 3.77 5.59
C VAL A 53 2.14 5.27 5.75
N PHE A 54 1.60 6.00 4.79
CA PHE A 54 1.48 7.45 4.87
C PHE A 54 0.03 7.81 5.09
N ASP A 55 -0.21 8.64 6.10
CA ASP A 55 -1.53 9.12 6.45
C ASP A 55 -1.44 10.61 6.69
N GLU A 56 -2.05 11.39 5.83
CA GLU A 56 -1.97 12.84 5.90
C GLU A 56 -2.49 13.40 7.22
N SER A 57 -3.52 12.76 7.77
CA SER A 57 -4.08 13.20 9.04
C SER A 57 -3.05 13.13 10.15
N LYS A 58 -2.28 12.06 10.19
CA LYS A 58 -1.26 11.89 11.22
C LYS A 58 -0.11 12.85 11.03
N GLN A 59 0.24 13.14 9.79
CA GLN A 59 1.30 14.09 9.51
C GLN A 59 0.96 15.48 10.00
N VAL A 60 -0.29 15.87 9.82
CA VAL A 60 -0.76 17.16 10.30
C VAL A 60 -0.61 17.27 11.81
N PHE A 61 -0.95 16.20 12.53
CA PHE A 61 -0.79 16.19 13.97
C PHE A 61 0.65 16.39 14.40
N LYS A 62 1.55 15.72 13.74
CA LYS A 62 2.96 15.83 14.09
C LYS A 62 3.50 17.23 13.88
N ILE A 63 3.02 17.89 12.86
CA ILE A 63 3.49 19.24 12.57
C ILE A 63 3.04 20.22 13.65
N ILE A 64 1.87 20.00 14.18
CA ILE A 64 1.31 20.88 15.21
C ILE A 64 2.09 20.76 16.52
N GLU A 65 2.56 19.59 16.83
CA GLU A 65 3.35 19.37 18.03
C GLU A 65 4.74 19.96 17.89
#